data_a6fa3a1a5dd458867261f7f2a30c0b17
#
_entry.id   a6fa3a1a5dd458867261f7f2a30c0b17
#
_cell.length_a   1.000
_cell.length_b   1.000
_cell.length_c   1.000
_cell.angle_alpha   90.00
_cell.angle_beta   90.00
_cell.angle_gamma   90.00
#
_symmetry.space_group_name_H-M   'P 1'
#
loop_
_entity.id
_entity.type
_entity.pdbx_description
1 polymer ?
#
loop_
_entity_poly.entity_id
_entity_poly.type
_entity_poly.pdbx_seq_one_letter_code
_entity_poly.pdbx_strand_id
1 'polypeptide(L)'
;MTNFKLLIALTAAAAMVLSSQAAGETDKLELSGFARVVGGFVDTDKATYEGYDDNVSFSEKSLIAVQADYNFSSTLSASVQLLLHTDEDRESGVEWLYLTYTPTEEIQFNVGRLRTPFLKYSDVIDVGFAYPWVNAPQQLYSSYMFSQYEGANARYRAKLGDFIVDFEAYYGRYEDSLISSGIDVEVELNQLFGGVIEVNYGGLQLRTATINGPKVETTIEEIAPLLQGLRAAGLEQLAEKFEINDSARAFLLGASYDTLNWYISSEWMRVSSDIDVLANLESFYISYGYYFDDILFHLTYASSNQSLNTIENTIPPGISPELDQLRFGVDELNSFFPIDDLNTWTLGARWDVETNLALKAELSFLDGKEGKTSFFDVEDESFDRNAMLYQLALEWVF
;
A
#
# COMPACT_ATOMS: atom_id res chain seq x y z
N MET A 1 0.32 25.37 7.93
CA MET A 1 -0.04 24.72 9.23
C MET A 1 0.69 23.39 9.41
N THR A 2 1.08 22.71 8.37
CA THR A 2 1.70 21.38 8.31
C THR A 2 3.05 21.31 9.06
N ASN A 3 3.95 22.27 8.84
CA ASN A 3 5.27 22.31 9.50
C ASN A 3 5.21 22.43 11.03
N PHE A 4 4.11 22.97 11.58
CA PHE A 4 3.93 23.12 13.03
C PHE A 4 3.47 21.80 13.68
N LYS A 5 2.66 20.99 12.96
CA LYS A 5 2.25 19.65 13.42
C LYS A 5 3.44 18.69 13.47
N LEU A 6 4.31 18.71 12.46
CA LEU A 6 5.52 17.89 12.41
C LEU A 6 6.50 18.25 13.55
N LEU A 7 6.68 19.54 13.84
CA LEU A 7 7.56 19.99 14.93
C LEU A 7 7.03 19.56 16.31
N ILE A 8 5.70 19.61 16.52
CA ILE A 8 5.06 19.14 17.75
C ILE A 8 5.18 17.61 17.88
N ALA A 9 4.99 16.87 16.77
CA ALA A 9 5.12 15.41 16.76
C ALA A 9 6.56 14.97 17.09
N LEU A 10 7.56 15.59 16.48
CA LEU A 10 8.98 15.32 16.73
C LEU A 10 9.38 15.68 18.18
N THR A 11 8.88 16.78 18.74
CA THR A 11 9.16 17.14 20.14
C THR A 11 8.44 16.24 21.14
N ALA A 12 7.22 15.77 20.83
CA ALA A 12 6.48 14.82 21.65
C ALA A 12 7.17 13.44 21.65
N ALA A 13 7.66 12.97 20.50
CA ALA A 13 8.42 11.72 20.38
C ALA A 13 9.74 11.77 21.14
N ALA A 14 10.50 12.86 21.01
CA ALA A 14 11.74 13.06 21.78
C ALA A 14 11.48 13.09 23.29
N ALA A 15 10.36 13.66 23.73
CA ALA A 15 9.97 13.69 25.15
C ALA A 15 9.55 12.29 25.66
N MET A 16 8.90 11.45 24.83
CA MET A 16 8.53 10.07 25.19
C MET A 16 9.75 9.16 25.28
N VAL A 17 10.73 9.29 24.37
CA VAL A 17 11.98 8.52 24.41
C VAL A 17 12.80 8.86 25.67
N LEU A 18 12.84 10.12 26.07
CA LEU A 18 13.51 10.54 27.31
C LEU A 18 12.78 10.04 28.57
N SER A 19 11.46 9.83 28.51
CA SER A 19 10.68 9.29 29.62
C SER A 19 10.74 7.76 29.73
N SER A 20 10.95 7.03 28.62
CA SER A 20 11.09 5.57 28.63
C SER A 20 12.38 5.10 29.33
N GLN A 21 13.45 5.90 29.27
CA GLN A 21 14.69 5.62 30.03
C GLN A 21 14.57 5.88 31.53
N ALA A 22 13.50 6.58 31.97
CA ALA A 22 13.27 6.91 33.37
C ALA A 22 12.23 6.03 34.09
N ALA A 23 11.46 5.22 33.30
CA ALA A 23 10.49 4.28 33.87
C ALA A 23 11.20 2.96 34.24
N GLY A 24 11.62 2.82 35.48
CA GLY A 24 12.13 1.56 36.00
C GLY A 24 11.05 0.48 35.95
N GLU A 25 11.47 -0.70 35.45
CA GLU A 25 10.86 -2.02 35.58
C GLU A 25 9.32 -2.08 35.65
N THR A 26 8.69 -2.17 34.48
CA THR A 26 7.59 -3.10 34.33
C THR A 26 7.95 -4.03 33.14
N ASP A 27 8.40 -5.23 33.43
CA ASP A 27 8.67 -6.33 32.48
C ASP A 27 7.50 -6.66 31.52
N LYS A 28 6.43 -5.90 31.56
CA LYS A 28 5.16 -6.17 30.86
C LYS A 28 4.83 -5.19 29.74
N LEU A 29 5.33 -3.97 29.80
CA LEU A 29 5.07 -2.93 28.78
C LEU A 29 6.35 -2.61 28.05
N GLU A 30 6.32 -2.84 26.73
CA GLU A 30 7.38 -2.47 25.82
C GLU A 30 6.88 -1.32 24.94
N LEU A 31 7.69 -0.27 24.81
CA LEU A 31 7.42 0.86 23.93
C LEU A 31 8.47 0.88 22.83
N SER A 32 8.03 0.99 21.61
CA SER A 32 8.87 1.12 20.42
C SER A 32 8.26 2.12 19.46
N GLY A 33 8.99 2.49 18.43
CA GLY A 33 8.45 3.39 17.42
C GLY A 33 9.40 3.60 16.27
N PHE A 34 8.92 4.36 15.31
CA PHE A 34 9.72 4.76 14.16
C PHE A 34 9.27 6.13 13.65
N ALA A 35 10.19 6.81 12.99
CA ALA A 35 9.92 8.06 12.34
C ALA A 35 10.69 8.12 11.02
N ARG A 36 10.09 8.75 10.01
CA ARG A 36 10.76 9.04 8.77
C ARG A 36 10.44 10.47 8.32
N VAL A 37 11.46 11.12 7.76
CA VAL A 37 11.31 12.40 7.08
C VAL A 37 11.75 12.19 5.65
N VAL A 38 10.86 12.39 4.72
CA VAL A 38 11.10 12.19 3.29
C VAL A 38 10.89 13.50 2.56
N GLY A 39 11.92 13.94 1.84
CA GLY A 39 11.83 15.08 0.92
C GLY A 39 11.97 14.60 -0.51
N GLY A 40 11.18 15.15 -1.42
CA GLY A 40 11.23 14.78 -2.83
C GLY A 40 10.66 15.85 -3.75
N PHE A 41 10.85 15.66 -5.05
CA PHE A 41 10.24 16.43 -6.14
C PHE A 41 10.33 15.65 -7.45
N VAL A 42 9.46 15.96 -8.40
CA VAL A 42 9.55 15.49 -9.80
C VAL A 42 10.07 16.62 -10.71
N ASP A 43 10.70 16.28 -11.82
CA ASP A 43 11.31 17.25 -12.75
C ASP A 43 10.33 17.78 -13.82
N THR A 44 9.04 17.83 -13.50
CA THR A 44 7.98 18.31 -14.40
C THR A 44 6.98 19.18 -13.64
N ASP A 45 6.51 20.26 -14.31
CA ASP A 45 5.44 21.15 -13.87
C ASP A 45 4.07 20.80 -14.51
N LYS A 46 3.99 19.64 -15.21
CA LYS A 46 2.79 19.24 -15.98
C LYS A 46 1.96 18.16 -15.31
N ALA A 47 2.50 17.56 -14.28
CA ALA A 47 1.85 16.49 -13.53
C ALA A 47 2.47 16.34 -12.15
N THR A 48 1.73 15.79 -11.20
CA THR A 48 2.25 15.32 -9.93
C THR A 48 2.37 13.79 -9.92
N TYR A 49 3.27 13.27 -9.08
CA TYR A 49 3.47 11.85 -8.87
C TYR A 49 3.61 11.55 -7.37
N GLU A 50 2.72 10.74 -6.82
CA GLU A 50 2.63 10.50 -5.37
C GLU A 50 2.54 11.80 -4.54
N GLY A 51 1.88 12.84 -5.08
CA GLY A 51 1.75 14.15 -4.47
C GLY A 51 2.95 15.10 -4.68
N TYR A 52 4.08 14.62 -5.21
CA TYR A 52 5.23 15.45 -5.53
C TYR A 52 5.01 16.23 -6.84
N ASP A 53 5.31 17.52 -6.82
CA ASP A 53 5.39 18.44 -7.96
C ASP A 53 6.86 18.81 -8.28
N ASP A 54 7.09 19.88 -9.04
CA ASP A 54 8.42 20.39 -9.39
C ASP A 54 9.11 21.16 -8.24
N ASN A 55 8.45 21.25 -7.08
CA ASN A 55 9.00 21.88 -5.88
C ASN A 55 9.35 20.81 -4.84
N VAL A 56 10.41 21.08 -4.06
CA VAL A 56 10.78 20.18 -2.97
C VAL A 56 9.70 20.19 -1.89
N SER A 57 9.11 19.05 -1.63
CA SER A 57 8.12 18.84 -0.58
C SER A 57 8.56 17.77 0.41
N PHE A 58 8.05 17.87 1.65
CA PHE A 58 8.25 16.91 2.75
C PHE A 58 6.92 16.39 3.30
N SER A 59 5.81 16.73 2.65
CA SER A 59 4.46 16.44 3.14
C SER A 59 3.99 15.02 2.80
N GLU A 60 4.44 14.45 1.70
CA GLU A 60 3.81 13.28 1.06
C GLU A 60 4.10 11.96 1.79
N LYS A 61 5.32 11.79 2.30
CA LYS A 61 5.75 10.47 2.84
C LYS A 61 6.37 10.55 4.25
N SER A 62 6.33 11.72 4.92
CA SER A 62 6.86 11.85 6.27
C SER A 62 5.84 11.39 7.31
N LEU A 63 6.30 10.64 8.31
CA LEU A 63 5.43 10.07 9.33
C LEU A 63 6.20 9.75 10.62
N ILE A 64 5.43 9.51 11.69
CA ILE A 64 5.91 8.98 12.96
C ILE A 64 4.90 8.01 13.53
N ALA A 65 5.38 6.91 14.12
CA ALA A 65 4.55 5.95 14.83
C ALA A 65 5.12 5.61 16.20
N VAL A 66 4.21 5.29 17.11
CA VAL A 66 4.54 4.75 18.44
C VAL A 66 3.73 3.49 18.65
N GLN A 67 4.40 2.44 19.09
CA GLN A 67 3.80 1.16 19.42
C GLN A 67 3.96 0.85 20.91
N ALA A 68 2.91 0.31 21.50
CA ALA A 68 2.92 -0.22 22.85
C ALA A 68 2.50 -1.71 22.82
N ASP A 69 3.36 -2.55 23.35
CA ASP A 69 3.13 -3.99 23.50
C ASP A 69 3.01 -4.31 24.98
N TYR A 70 1.88 -4.89 25.40
CA TYR A 70 1.63 -5.24 26.80
C TYR A 70 1.50 -6.75 26.97
N ASN A 71 2.39 -7.35 27.75
CA ASN A 71 2.46 -8.76 28.02
C ASN A 71 1.62 -9.11 29.28
N PHE A 72 0.41 -9.66 29.10
CA PHE A 72 -0.43 -10.15 30.22
C PHE A 72 0.20 -11.39 30.87
N SER A 73 0.75 -12.29 30.03
CA SER A 73 1.43 -13.53 30.43
C SER A 73 2.49 -13.90 29.38
N SER A 74 3.19 -15.02 29.57
CA SER A 74 4.12 -15.57 28.58
C SER A 74 3.47 -16.03 27.26
N THR A 75 2.14 -16.12 27.24
CA THR A 75 1.38 -16.62 26.07
C THR A 75 0.32 -15.66 25.57
N LEU A 76 0.07 -14.54 26.27
CA LEU A 76 -0.96 -13.56 25.89
C LEU A 76 -0.40 -12.15 25.97
N SER A 77 -0.51 -11.42 24.88
CA SER A 77 -0.14 -10.00 24.78
C SER A 77 -1.18 -9.18 24.00
N ALA A 78 -1.07 -7.86 24.10
CA ALA A 78 -1.81 -6.92 23.28
C ALA A 78 -0.84 -5.92 22.66
N SER A 79 -1.09 -5.55 21.41
CA SER A 79 -0.31 -4.55 20.68
C SER A 79 -1.22 -3.44 20.17
N VAL A 80 -0.77 -2.19 20.31
CA VAL A 80 -1.40 -1.01 19.71
C VAL A 80 -0.33 -0.16 19.06
N GLN A 81 -0.59 0.30 17.84
CA GLN A 81 0.26 1.26 17.12
C GLN A 81 -0.57 2.49 16.73
N LEU A 82 -0.03 3.65 17.04
CA LEU A 82 -0.54 4.94 16.60
C LEU A 82 0.41 5.50 15.55
N LEU A 83 -0.16 5.92 14.42
CA LEU A 83 0.57 6.51 13.31
C LEU A 83 0.06 7.94 13.07
N LEU A 84 1.00 8.87 12.91
CA LEU A 84 0.76 10.23 12.44
C LEU A 84 1.60 10.45 11.19
N HIS A 85 0.98 10.92 10.11
CA HIS A 85 1.67 11.24 8.87
C HIS A 85 1.29 12.63 8.36
N THR A 86 2.06 13.13 7.42
CA THR A 86 1.91 14.47 6.87
C THR A 86 1.09 14.50 5.58
N ASP A 87 0.89 13.36 4.95
CA ASP A 87 0.04 13.18 3.78
C ASP A 87 -1.41 13.55 4.12
N GLU A 88 -2.04 14.44 3.33
CA GLU A 88 -3.40 14.92 3.58
C GLU A 88 -4.47 13.91 3.13
N ASP A 89 -4.11 12.98 2.24
CA ASP A 89 -5.00 11.96 1.69
C ASP A 89 -5.04 10.67 2.54
N ARG A 90 -4.24 10.62 3.62
CA ARG A 90 -4.22 9.49 4.56
C ARG A 90 -4.62 9.91 5.96
N GLU A 91 -5.52 9.19 6.59
CA GLU A 91 -5.93 9.43 7.98
C GLU A 91 -4.85 9.01 8.98
N SER A 92 -4.53 9.90 9.94
CA SER A 92 -3.69 9.59 11.09
C SER A 92 -4.52 8.95 12.19
N GLY A 93 -4.01 7.88 12.82
CA GLY A 93 -4.79 7.22 13.87
C GLY A 93 -4.20 5.91 14.35
N VAL A 94 -5.09 5.01 14.77
CA VAL A 94 -4.75 3.66 15.20
C VAL A 94 -4.53 2.79 13.96
N GLU A 95 -3.27 2.44 13.70
CA GLU A 95 -2.89 1.61 12.54
C GLU A 95 -3.25 0.14 12.79
N TRP A 96 -2.91 -0.38 13.98
CA TRP A 96 -3.35 -1.69 14.42
C TRP A 96 -3.66 -1.71 15.92
N LEU A 97 -4.53 -2.66 16.30
CA LEU A 97 -4.90 -2.95 17.68
C LEU A 97 -5.37 -4.40 17.76
N TYR A 98 -4.57 -5.27 18.36
CA TYR A 98 -4.88 -6.68 18.42
C TYR A 98 -4.37 -7.38 19.67
N LEU A 99 -4.96 -8.53 19.96
CA LEU A 99 -4.51 -9.50 20.95
C LEU A 99 -3.75 -10.62 20.25
N THR A 100 -2.65 -11.06 20.86
CA THR A 100 -1.85 -12.21 20.42
C THR A 100 -1.93 -13.32 21.46
N TYR A 101 -2.23 -14.53 21.03
CA TYR A 101 -2.17 -15.75 21.83
C TYR A 101 -1.18 -16.74 21.21
N THR A 102 -0.11 -17.08 21.95
CA THR A 102 0.98 -17.95 21.49
C THR A 102 1.04 -19.19 22.42
N PRO A 103 0.22 -20.23 22.19
CA PRO A 103 0.16 -21.40 23.04
C PRO A 103 1.46 -22.24 23.00
N THR A 104 2.16 -22.23 21.87
CA THR A 104 3.48 -22.87 21.67
C THR A 104 4.37 -21.95 20.84
N GLU A 105 5.65 -22.26 20.72
CA GLU A 105 6.60 -21.49 19.88
C GLU A 105 6.25 -21.57 18.37
N GLU A 106 5.50 -22.59 17.96
CA GLU A 106 5.14 -22.81 16.56
C GLU A 106 3.79 -22.19 16.18
N ILE A 107 2.90 -21.94 17.15
CA ILE A 107 1.51 -21.53 16.87
C ILE A 107 1.23 -20.16 17.48
N GLN A 108 0.71 -19.24 16.67
CA GLN A 108 0.26 -17.91 17.07
C GLN A 108 -1.12 -17.61 16.50
N PHE A 109 -1.97 -17.00 17.29
CA PHE A 109 -3.26 -16.46 16.88
C PHE A 109 -3.30 -14.97 17.20
N ASN A 110 -3.79 -14.16 16.26
CA ASN A 110 -4.04 -12.73 16.49
C ASN A 110 -5.51 -12.42 16.21
N VAL A 111 -6.09 -11.50 16.98
CA VAL A 111 -7.49 -11.04 16.84
C VAL A 111 -7.56 -9.54 17.07
N GLY A 112 -8.15 -8.80 16.15
CA GLY A 112 -8.32 -7.36 16.22
C GLY A 112 -8.23 -6.68 14.86
N ARG A 113 -7.76 -5.42 14.85
CA ARG A 113 -7.37 -4.71 13.63
C ARG A 113 -5.93 -5.07 13.31
N LEU A 114 -5.73 -5.68 12.16
CA LEU A 114 -4.48 -6.29 11.71
C LEU A 114 -4.13 -5.78 10.31
N ARG A 115 -2.85 -5.80 9.96
CA ARG A 115 -2.44 -5.63 8.56
C ARG A 115 -2.61 -6.92 7.78
N THR A 116 -2.95 -6.77 6.51
CA THR A 116 -3.10 -7.91 5.60
C THR A 116 -1.71 -8.37 5.13
N PRO A 117 -1.28 -9.61 5.43
CA PRO A 117 0.08 -10.08 5.18
C PRO A 117 0.26 -10.56 3.74
N PHE A 118 -0.04 -9.72 2.75
CA PHE A 118 -0.04 -10.13 1.34
C PHE A 118 1.35 -10.00 0.69
N LEU A 119 1.91 -8.79 0.60
CA LEU A 119 3.25 -8.52 0.07
C LEU A 119 4.31 -8.77 1.14
N LYS A 120 5.58 -8.91 0.74
CA LYS A 120 6.70 -9.17 1.66
C LYS A 120 6.81 -8.12 2.76
N TYR A 121 6.62 -6.87 2.43
CA TYR A 121 6.77 -5.74 3.36
C TYR A 121 5.43 -5.16 3.83
N SER A 122 4.28 -5.83 3.58
CA SER A 122 2.96 -5.31 3.98
C SER A 122 2.88 -4.97 5.46
N ASP A 123 3.40 -5.84 6.34
CA ASP A 123 3.35 -5.65 7.79
C ASP A 123 4.22 -4.46 8.27
N VAL A 124 5.22 -4.05 7.47
CA VAL A 124 6.21 -3.04 7.83
C VAL A 124 6.33 -1.92 6.80
N ILE A 125 5.30 -1.72 5.97
CA ILE A 125 5.35 -0.75 4.86
C ILE A 125 5.62 0.68 5.34
N ASP A 126 5.16 1.06 6.52
CA ASP A 126 5.40 2.37 7.11
C ASP A 126 6.76 2.46 7.83
N VAL A 127 7.38 1.32 8.12
CA VAL A 127 8.71 1.25 8.73
C VAL A 127 9.76 1.31 7.61
N GLY A 128 10.00 2.50 7.08
CA GLY A 128 10.96 2.66 5.97
C GLY A 128 12.31 2.03 6.26
N PHE A 129 12.77 2.04 7.51
CA PHE A 129 14.00 1.39 7.95
C PHE A 129 14.07 -0.11 7.62
N ALA A 130 12.92 -0.81 7.45
CA ALA A 130 12.84 -2.25 7.23
C ALA A 130 13.21 -2.71 5.81
N TYR A 131 13.29 -1.82 4.83
CA TYR A 131 13.55 -2.14 3.44
C TYR A 131 14.55 -1.18 2.78
N PRO A 132 15.14 -1.51 1.62
CA PRO A 132 16.21 -0.73 1.02
C PRO A 132 15.77 0.62 0.44
N TRP A 133 14.56 0.69 -0.09
CA TRP A 133 14.03 1.85 -0.82
C TRP A 133 13.65 3.01 0.10
N VAL A 134 13.53 4.21 -0.46
CA VAL A 134 12.80 5.32 0.16
C VAL A 134 11.32 4.96 0.20
N ASN A 135 10.74 4.60 -0.95
CA ASN A 135 9.40 4.04 -1.02
C ASN A 135 9.43 2.70 -1.74
N ALA A 136 8.68 1.71 -1.24
CA ALA A 136 8.53 0.42 -1.91
C ALA A 136 7.91 0.61 -3.31
N PRO A 137 8.21 -0.26 -4.31
CA PRO A 137 7.73 -0.10 -5.68
C PRO A 137 6.22 0.12 -5.76
N GLN A 138 5.79 1.31 -6.22
CA GLN A 138 4.40 1.74 -6.22
C GLN A 138 3.50 0.78 -7.01
N GLN A 139 4.00 0.21 -8.10
CA GLN A 139 3.27 -0.72 -8.96
C GLN A 139 2.67 -1.92 -8.21
N LEU A 140 3.25 -2.31 -7.07
CA LEU A 140 2.74 -3.38 -6.21
C LEU A 140 2.15 -2.84 -4.91
N TYR A 141 2.87 -1.93 -4.24
CA TYR A 141 2.57 -1.58 -2.86
C TYR A 141 1.50 -0.50 -2.71
N SER A 142 1.27 0.38 -3.71
CA SER A 142 0.14 1.33 -3.70
C SER A 142 -1.13 0.76 -4.34
N SER A 143 -0.98 -0.18 -5.28
CA SER A 143 -2.12 -0.84 -5.94
C SER A 143 -2.87 -1.83 -5.02
N TYR A 144 -2.43 -1.96 -3.77
CA TYR A 144 -2.96 -2.89 -2.81
C TYR A 144 -3.99 -2.20 -1.89
N MET A 145 -5.27 -2.32 -2.24
CA MET A 145 -6.37 -1.61 -1.58
C MET A 145 -6.68 -2.10 -0.16
N PHE A 146 -6.39 -3.36 0.19
CA PHE A 146 -6.82 -3.95 1.46
C PHE A 146 -5.64 -4.08 2.43
N SER A 147 -5.03 -2.96 2.80
CA SER A 147 -3.84 -2.94 3.66
C SER A 147 -4.11 -3.40 5.10
N GLN A 148 -5.35 -3.27 5.58
CA GLN A 148 -5.78 -3.61 6.93
C GLN A 148 -7.05 -4.46 6.88
N TYR A 149 -7.36 -5.14 7.98
CA TYR A 149 -8.65 -5.84 8.18
C TYR A 149 -8.97 -5.97 9.66
N GLU A 150 -10.24 -6.03 10.00
CA GLU A 150 -10.73 -6.39 11.33
C GLU A 150 -11.10 -7.87 11.34
N GLY A 151 -10.38 -8.67 12.13
CA GLY A 151 -10.57 -10.11 12.10
C GLY A 151 -9.58 -10.89 12.93
N ALA A 152 -9.23 -12.07 12.43
CA ALA A 152 -8.29 -12.96 13.07
C ALA A 152 -7.34 -13.60 12.06
N ASN A 153 -6.12 -13.93 12.52
CA ASN A 153 -5.22 -14.82 11.79
C ASN A 153 -4.70 -15.94 12.68
N ALA A 154 -4.20 -16.98 12.03
CA ALA A 154 -3.47 -18.08 12.64
C ALA A 154 -2.18 -18.30 11.87
N ARG A 155 -1.06 -18.34 12.59
CA ARG A 155 0.28 -18.60 12.07
C ARG A 155 0.79 -19.93 12.61
N TYR A 156 1.42 -20.74 11.75
CA TYR A 156 2.06 -21.99 12.13
C TYR A 156 3.45 -22.08 11.49
N ARG A 157 4.48 -22.25 12.32
CA ARG A 157 5.86 -22.42 11.91
C ARG A 157 6.30 -23.88 12.00
N ALA A 158 6.68 -24.48 10.88
CA ALA A 158 7.20 -25.82 10.79
C ALA A 158 8.70 -25.83 10.49
N LYS A 159 9.46 -26.65 11.19
CA LYS A 159 10.87 -26.92 10.89
C LYS A 159 10.98 -28.28 10.20
N LEU A 160 11.38 -28.31 8.93
CA LEU A 160 11.52 -29.51 8.12
C LEU A 160 12.99 -29.69 7.70
N GLY A 161 13.81 -30.23 8.59
CA GLY A 161 15.26 -30.28 8.44
C GLY A 161 15.84 -28.86 8.47
N ASP A 162 16.50 -28.44 7.39
CA ASP A 162 17.08 -27.09 7.27
C ASP A 162 16.08 -26.06 6.75
N PHE A 163 14.85 -26.47 6.40
CA PHE A 163 13.81 -25.58 5.95
C PHE A 163 12.96 -25.10 7.12
N ILE A 164 12.65 -23.78 7.11
CA ILE A 164 11.61 -23.20 7.97
C ILE A 164 10.46 -22.84 7.05
N VAL A 165 9.26 -23.35 7.37
CA VAL A 165 8.04 -23.08 6.60
C VAL A 165 7.03 -22.40 7.50
N ASP A 166 6.65 -21.18 7.14
CA ASP A 166 5.63 -20.42 7.84
C ASP A 166 4.33 -20.47 7.03
N PHE A 167 3.26 -20.82 7.69
CA PHE A 167 1.89 -20.80 7.16
C PHE A 167 1.11 -19.75 7.91
N GLU A 168 0.37 -18.94 7.20
CA GLU A 168 -0.59 -18.00 7.77
C GLU A 168 -1.91 -18.09 7.03
N ALA A 169 -3.01 -18.08 7.79
CA ALA A 169 -4.37 -17.97 7.26
C ALA A 169 -5.10 -16.87 8.02
N TYR A 170 -5.88 -16.06 7.33
CA TYR A 170 -6.60 -14.94 7.92
C TYR A 170 -8.03 -14.84 7.39
N TYR A 171 -8.90 -14.31 8.24
CA TYR A 171 -10.30 -14.03 7.94
C TYR A 171 -10.76 -12.79 8.69
N GLY A 172 -11.52 -11.93 8.01
CA GLY A 172 -12.05 -10.72 8.61
C GLY A 172 -12.97 -9.95 7.67
N ARG A 173 -13.11 -8.67 7.97
CA ARG A 173 -13.80 -7.67 7.17
C ARG A 173 -12.89 -6.47 6.91
N TYR A 174 -13.19 -5.73 5.87
CA TYR A 174 -12.56 -4.46 5.56
C TYR A 174 -13.65 -3.43 5.32
N GLU A 175 -13.49 -2.24 5.89
CA GLU A 175 -14.36 -1.09 5.69
C GLU A 175 -13.48 0.16 5.80
N ASP A 176 -13.37 0.91 4.70
CA ASP A 176 -12.57 2.12 4.65
C ASP A 176 -13.06 3.03 3.51
N SER A 177 -12.69 4.31 3.55
CA SER A 177 -12.88 5.24 2.44
C SER A 177 -11.53 5.52 1.77
N LEU A 178 -11.55 5.54 0.44
CA LEU A 178 -10.39 5.80 -0.40
C LEU A 178 -10.66 7.06 -1.22
N ILE A 179 -9.70 7.98 -1.24
CA ILE A 179 -9.76 9.11 -2.16
C ILE A 179 -9.09 8.69 -3.47
N SER A 180 -9.87 8.63 -4.54
CA SER A 180 -9.37 8.31 -5.89
C SER A 180 -9.72 9.45 -6.83
N SER A 181 -8.72 10.11 -7.40
CA SER A 181 -8.88 11.28 -8.29
C SER A 181 -9.78 12.36 -7.71
N GLY A 182 -9.69 12.61 -6.39
CA GLY A 182 -10.51 13.60 -5.67
C GLY A 182 -11.94 13.17 -5.38
N ILE A 183 -12.31 11.91 -5.64
CA ILE A 183 -13.60 11.32 -5.31
C ILE A 183 -13.46 10.42 -4.10
N ASP A 184 -14.41 10.53 -3.17
CA ASP A 184 -14.50 9.65 -1.99
C ASP A 184 -15.20 8.35 -2.38
N VAL A 185 -14.48 7.23 -2.25
CA VAL A 185 -14.95 5.88 -2.58
C VAL A 185 -15.02 5.07 -1.30
N GLU A 186 -16.22 4.84 -0.80
CA GLU A 186 -16.43 3.93 0.33
C GLU A 186 -16.33 2.48 -0.17
N VAL A 187 -15.47 1.68 0.48
CA VAL A 187 -15.25 0.27 0.14
C VAL A 187 -15.58 -0.61 1.34
N GLU A 188 -16.49 -1.55 1.17
CA GLU A 188 -16.90 -2.51 2.18
C GLU A 188 -16.70 -3.95 1.70
N LEU A 189 -15.96 -4.74 2.49
CA LEU A 189 -15.84 -6.19 2.34
C LEU A 189 -16.26 -6.87 3.64
N ASN A 190 -17.44 -7.41 3.67
CA ASN A 190 -17.95 -8.16 4.81
C ASN A 190 -17.22 -9.49 5.03
N GLN A 191 -16.53 -10.00 4.00
CA GLN A 191 -15.73 -11.21 4.04
C GLN A 191 -14.44 -10.99 3.27
N LEU A 192 -13.33 -10.95 3.99
CA LEU A 192 -11.98 -10.93 3.47
C LEU A 192 -11.26 -12.16 4.02
N PHE A 193 -10.66 -12.98 3.17
CA PHE A 193 -9.85 -14.10 3.61
C PHE A 193 -8.70 -14.39 2.67
N GLY A 194 -7.67 -15.00 3.23
CA GLY A 194 -6.50 -15.36 2.46
C GLY A 194 -5.52 -16.20 3.26
N GLY A 195 -4.36 -16.40 2.66
CA GLY A 195 -3.28 -17.13 3.28
C GLY A 195 -1.93 -16.85 2.66
N VAL A 196 -0.90 -17.15 3.42
CA VAL A 196 0.51 -16.99 3.05
C VAL A 196 1.24 -18.29 3.35
N ILE A 197 2.13 -18.68 2.45
CA ILE A 197 3.12 -19.70 2.68
C ILE A 197 4.48 -19.10 2.38
N GLU A 198 5.39 -19.18 3.35
CA GLU A 198 6.75 -18.72 3.20
C GLU A 198 7.73 -19.86 3.54
N VAL A 199 8.71 -20.08 2.67
CA VAL A 199 9.73 -21.11 2.83
C VAL A 199 11.10 -20.43 2.88
N ASN A 200 11.81 -20.64 3.98
CA ASN A 200 13.16 -20.13 4.22
C ASN A 200 14.18 -21.27 4.25
N TYR A 201 15.26 -21.15 3.47
CA TYR A 201 16.38 -22.08 3.44
C TYR A 201 17.70 -21.33 3.22
N GLY A 202 18.53 -21.24 4.25
CA GLY A 202 19.75 -20.42 4.21
C GLY A 202 19.39 -18.96 3.88
N GLY A 203 19.99 -18.42 2.82
CA GLY A 203 19.66 -17.07 2.32
C GLY A 203 18.45 -17.00 1.39
N LEU A 204 17.86 -18.16 0.99
CA LEU A 204 16.70 -18.21 0.08
C LEU A 204 15.40 -18.06 0.86
N GLN A 205 14.53 -17.18 0.40
CA GLN A 205 13.14 -17.05 0.84
C GLN A 205 12.23 -17.15 -0.38
N LEU A 206 11.22 -18.00 -0.31
CA LEU A 206 10.15 -18.12 -1.29
C LEU A 206 8.83 -17.82 -0.60
N ARG A 207 7.98 -17.00 -1.24
CA ARG A 207 6.68 -16.59 -0.69
C ARG A 207 5.59 -16.77 -1.73
N THR A 208 4.43 -17.24 -1.29
CA THR A 208 3.19 -17.17 -2.04
C THR A 208 2.07 -16.71 -1.13
N ALA A 209 1.20 -15.86 -1.65
CA ALA A 209 0.07 -15.35 -0.89
C ALA A 209 -1.17 -15.24 -1.78
N THR A 210 -2.33 -15.31 -1.15
CA THR A 210 -3.62 -15.04 -1.79
C THR A 210 -4.52 -14.25 -0.88
N ILE A 211 -5.35 -13.40 -1.48
CA ILE A 211 -6.42 -12.66 -0.82
C ILE A 211 -7.67 -12.77 -1.68
N ASN A 212 -8.82 -12.91 -1.03
CA ASN A 212 -10.11 -13.05 -1.67
C ASN A 212 -11.16 -12.20 -0.96
N GLY A 213 -11.84 -11.36 -1.71
CA GLY A 213 -13.06 -10.65 -1.35
C GLY A 213 -14.19 -11.16 -2.22
N PRO A 214 -15.01 -12.11 -1.76
CA PRO A 214 -16.08 -12.72 -2.58
C PRO A 214 -17.17 -11.73 -2.95
N LYS A 215 -17.28 -10.64 -2.20
CA LYS A 215 -18.20 -9.54 -2.45
C LYS A 215 -17.57 -8.24 -1.99
N VAL A 216 -17.14 -7.42 -2.96
CA VAL A 216 -16.71 -6.04 -2.76
C VAL A 216 -17.91 -5.14 -3.01
N GLU A 217 -18.28 -4.32 -2.06
CA GLU A 217 -19.32 -3.32 -2.20
C GLU A 217 -18.66 -1.94 -2.15
N THR A 218 -18.97 -1.09 -3.11
CA THR A 218 -18.52 0.31 -3.09
C THR A 218 -19.66 1.25 -3.30
N THR A 219 -19.61 2.36 -2.60
CA THR A 219 -20.53 3.49 -2.77
C THR A 219 -19.72 4.69 -3.26
N ILE A 220 -20.15 5.26 -4.39
CA ILE A 220 -19.62 6.49 -4.97
C ILE A 220 -20.81 7.44 -5.09
N GLU A 221 -20.90 8.43 -4.20
CA GLU A 221 -22.04 9.34 -4.16
C GLU A 221 -22.18 10.17 -5.44
N GLU A 222 -21.05 10.54 -6.07
CA GLU A 222 -21.02 11.38 -7.28
C GLU A 222 -21.68 10.74 -8.49
N ILE A 223 -21.64 9.41 -8.62
CA ILE A 223 -22.27 8.69 -9.75
C ILE A 223 -23.73 8.30 -9.47
N ALA A 224 -24.20 8.42 -8.24
CA ALA A 224 -25.57 8.03 -7.87
C ALA A 224 -26.67 8.71 -8.71
N PRO A 225 -26.59 10.02 -9.06
CA PRO A 225 -27.57 10.66 -9.94
C PRO A 225 -27.61 10.07 -11.35
N LEU A 226 -26.45 9.70 -11.91
CA LEU A 226 -26.36 9.03 -13.22
C LEU A 226 -27.04 7.67 -13.18
N LEU A 227 -26.72 6.84 -12.15
CA LEU A 227 -27.31 5.51 -11.99
C LEU A 227 -28.83 5.58 -11.81
N GLN A 228 -29.35 6.54 -11.04
CA GLN A 228 -30.78 6.79 -10.89
C GLN A 228 -31.43 7.21 -12.21
N GLY A 229 -30.78 8.08 -12.99
CA GLY A 229 -31.24 8.50 -14.31
C GLY A 229 -31.31 7.33 -15.29
N LEU A 230 -30.29 6.47 -15.33
CA LEU A 230 -30.27 5.26 -16.15
C LEU A 230 -31.43 4.32 -15.80
N ARG A 231 -31.67 4.06 -14.50
CA ARG A 231 -32.79 3.23 -14.04
C ARG A 231 -34.15 3.84 -14.41
N ALA A 232 -34.31 5.16 -14.21
CA ALA A 232 -35.55 5.86 -14.58
C ALA A 232 -35.84 5.81 -16.10
N ALA A 233 -34.77 5.73 -16.92
CA ALA A 233 -34.86 5.55 -18.38
C ALA A 233 -35.06 4.09 -18.81
N GLY A 234 -35.17 3.13 -17.87
CA GLY A 234 -35.33 1.70 -18.16
C GLY A 234 -34.03 1.01 -18.59
N LEU A 235 -32.86 1.60 -18.28
CA LEU A 235 -31.52 1.10 -18.61
C LEU A 235 -30.87 0.42 -17.40
N GLU A 236 -31.61 -0.41 -16.67
CA GLU A 236 -31.18 -1.10 -15.45
C GLU A 236 -29.86 -1.87 -15.64
N GLN A 237 -29.77 -2.68 -16.69
CA GLN A 237 -28.57 -3.48 -16.98
C GLN A 237 -27.32 -2.63 -17.23
N LEU A 238 -27.48 -1.41 -17.73
CA LEU A 238 -26.35 -0.50 -17.92
C LEU A 238 -25.94 0.14 -16.59
N ALA A 239 -26.91 0.47 -15.73
CA ALA A 239 -26.64 0.98 -14.39
C ALA A 239 -25.92 -0.06 -13.51
N GLU A 240 -26.37 -1.33 -13.56
CA GLU A 240 -25.76 -2.44 -12.81
C GLU A 240 -24.28 -2.66 -13.13
N LYS A 241 -23.84 -2.39 -14.37
CA LYS A 241 -22.42 -2.53 -14.76
C LYS A 241 -21.48 -1.53 -14.12
N PHE A 242 -22.00 -0.40 -13.65
CA PHE A 242 -21.26 0.61 -12.92
C PHE A 242 -21.34 0.41 -11.39
N GLU A 243 -22.09 -0.56 -10.93
CA GLU A 243 -22.11 -0.94 -9.52
C GLU A 243 -20.96 -1.89 -9.23
N ILE A 244 -20.20 -1.56 -8.18
CA ILE A 244 -19.16 -2.44 -7.68
C ILE A 244 -19.77 -3.35 -6.64
N ASN A 245 -20.18 -4.53 -7.05
CA ASN A 245 -20.85 -5.51 -6.19
C ASN A 245 -20.56 -6.94 -6.68
N ASP A 246 -19.26 -7.30 -6.77
CA ASP A 246 -18.81 -8.60 -7.23
C ASP A 246 -17.47 -8.98 -6.58
N SER A 247 -16.87 -10.08 -6.99
CA SER A 247 -15.66 -10.62 -6.39
C SER A 247 -14.37 -9.96 -6.88
N ALA A 248 -13.42 -9.83 -5.98
CA ALA A 248 -12.04 -9.50 -6.30
C ALA A 248 -11.08 -10.47 -5.59
N ARG A 249 -9.98 -10.82 -6.27
CA ARG A 249 -8.95 -11.71 -5.74
C ARG A 249 -7.57 -11.28 -6.22
N ALA A 250 -6.59 -11.50 -5.33
CA ALA A 250 -5.19 -11.29 -5.68
C ALA A 250 -4.37 -12.54 -5.37
N PHE A 251 -3.31 -12.72 -6.15
CA PHE A 251 -2.34 -13.78 -6.00
C PHE A 251 -0.93 -13.21 -6.10
N LEU A 252 -0.02 -13.68 -5.25
CA LEU A 252 1.37 -13.24 -5.16
C LEU A 252 2.33 -14.42 -5.25
N LEU A 253 3.43 -14.22 -5.97
CA LEU A 253 4.65 -15.02 -5.90
C LEU A 253 5.82 -14.11 -5.60
N GLY A 254 6.63 -14.47 -4.61
CA GLY A 254 7.85 -13.76 -4.23
C GLY A 254 9.04 -14.70 -4.09
N ALA A 255 10.22 -14.20 -4.42
CA ALA A 255 11.48 -14.89 -4.20
C ALA A 255 12.56 -13.86 -3.84
N SER A 256 13.35 -14.16 -2.81
CA SER A 256 14.54 -13.39 -2.50
C SER A 256 15.70 -14.30 -2.10
N TYR A 257 16.90 -13.82 -2.39
CA TYR A 257 18.14 -14.48 -1.96
C TYR A 257 19.10 -13.43 -1.41
N ASP A 258 19.41 -13.57 -0.14
CA ASP A 258 20.27 -12.64 0.61
C ASP A 258 21.59 -13.29 1.00
N THR A 259 22.66 -12.55 0.80
CA THR A 259 24.02 -12.89 1.23
C THR A 259 24.59 -11.76 2.08
N LEU A 260 25.79 -11.95 2.61
CA LEU A 260 26.49 -10.88 3.35
C LEU A 260 26.82 -9.65 2.48
N ASN A 261 26.99 -9.84 1.17
CA ASN A 261 27.50 -8.80 0.28
C ASN A 261 26.48 -8.30 -0.73
N TRP A 262 25.42 -9.05 -1.02
CA TRP A 262 24.43 -8.68 -2.02
C TRP A 262 23.10 -9.40 -1.78
N TYR A 263 22.03 -8.82 -2.28
CA TYR A 263 20.72 -9.46 -2.35
C TYR A 263 20.12 -9.35 -3.76
N ILE A 264 19.20 -10.25 -4.03
CA ILE A 264 18.24 -10.14 -5.12
C ILE A 264 16.85 -10.44 -4.56
N SER A 265 15.85 -9.61 -4.91
CA SER A 265 14.47 -9.79 -4.47
C SER A 265 13.52 -9.48 -5.62
N SER A 266 12.45 -10.25 -5.73
CA SER A 266 11.41 -10.05 -6.74
C SER A 266 10.07 -10.50 -6.19
N GLU A 267 9.02 -9.75 -6.52
CA GLU A 267 7.63 -10.16 -6.32
C GLU A 267 6.85 -9.93 -7.61
N TRP A 268 5.93 -10.83 -7.90
CA TRP A 268 4.96 -10.73 -8.98
C TRP A 268 3.56 -10.89 -8.39
N MET A 269 2.66 -10.02 -8.77
CA MET A 269 1.29 -9.96 -8.27
C MET A 269 0.32 -9.91 -9.45
N ARG A 270 -0.82 -10.58 -9.27
CA ARG A 270 -1.97 -10.47 -10.16
C ARG A 270 -3.23 -10.23 -9.35
N VAL A 271 -3.93 -9.14 -9.67
CA VAL A 271 -5.28 -8.84 -9.19
C VAL A 271 -6.27 -9.14 -10.31
N SER A 272 -7.32 -9.86 -10.00
CA SER A 272 -8.41 -10.19 -10.91
C SER A 272 -9.74 -9.86 -10.26
N SER A 273 -10.62 -9.22 -11.01
CA SER A 273 -11.94 -8.82 -10.57
C SER A 273 -12.99 -9.26 -11.57
N ASP A 274 -14.15 -9.65 -11.06
CA ASP A 274 -15.35 -9.86 -11.86
C ASP A 274 -16.18 -8.57 -12.00
N ILE A 275 -15.71 -7.45 -11.40
CA ILE A 275 -16.31 -6.11 -11.43
C ILE A 275 -15.89 -5.41 -12.73
N ASP A 276 -16.87 -4.98 -13.53
CA ASP A 276 -16.62 -4.39 -14.87
C ASP A 276 -15.75 -3.11 -14.80
N VAL A 277 -15.90 -2.30 -13.76
CA VAL A 277 -15.18 -1.03 -13.58
C VAL A 277 -13.89 -1.14 -12.76
N LEU A 278 -13.50 -2.32 -12.30
CA LEU A 278 -12.25 -2.54 -11.60
C LEU A 278 -11.23 -3.19 -12.54
N ALA A 279 -10.10 -2.52 -12.76
CA ALA A 279 -9.05 -3.01 -13.64
C ALA A 279 -8.44 -4.31 -13.13
N ASN A 280 -8.21 -5.27 -14.05
CA ASN A 280 -7.30 -6.36 -13.78
C ASN A 280 -5.88 -5.82 -13.81
N LEU A 281 -5.08 -6.19 -12.82
CA LEU A 281 -3.71 -5.70 -12.64
C LEU A 281 -2.73 -6.87 -12.66
N GLU A 282 -1.63 -6.69 -13.36
CA GLU A 282 -0.45 -7.53 -13.27
C GLU A 282 0.78 -6.65 -13.03
N SER A 283 1.49 -6.89 -11.93
CA SER A 283 2.63 -6.08 -11.53
C SER A 283 3.78 -6.95 -11.04
N PHE A 284 5.00 -6.49 -11.23
CA PHE A 284 6.18 -7.12 -10.66
C PHE A 284 7.29 -6.12 -10.41
N TYR A 285 8.21 -6.48 -9.52
CA TYR A 285 9.51 -5.83 -9.43
C TYR A 285 10.63 -6.87 -9.35
N ILE A 286 11.83 -6.43 -9.72
CA ILE A 286 13.09 -7.08 -9.44
C ILE A 286 14.07 -6.04 -8.90
N SER A 287 14.69 -6.33 -7.75
CA SER A 287 15.65 -5.47 -7.09
C SER A 287 16.95 -6.23 -6.82
N TYR A 288 18.07 -5.63 -7.15
CA TYR A 288 19.40 -6.10 -6.81
C TYR A 288 20.08 -5.06 -5.94
N GLY A 289 20.71 -5.49 -4.84
CA GLY A 289 21.49 -4.62 -3.97
C GLY A 289 22.87 -5.19 -3.67
N TYR A 290 23.83 -4.29 -3.47
CA TYR A 290 25.21 -4.60 -3.12
C TYR A 290 25.65 -3.77 -1.91
N TYR A 291 26.15 -4.46 -0.89
CA TYR A 291 26.66 -3.85 0.35
C TYR A 291 28.14 -3.51 0.19
N PHE A 292 28.46 -2.25 0.41
CA PHE A 292 29.81 -1.74 0.48
C PHE A 292 29.98 -1.03 1.83
N ASP A 293 30.66 -1.67 2.76
CA ASP A 293 30.70 -1.27 4.17
C ASP A 293 29.28 -1.03 4.72
N ASP A 294 29.01 0.15 5.26
CA ASP A 294 27.71 0.54 5.85
C ASP A 294 26.73 1.12 4.79
N ILE A 295 27.09 1.04 3.50
CA ILE A 295 26.28 1.57 2.41
C ILE A 295 25.76 0.43 1.55
N LEU A 296 24.44 0.39 1.35
CA LEU A 296 23.76 -0.47 0.39
C LEU A 296 23.43 0.34 -0.86
N PHE A 297 23.94 -0.05 -2.01
CA PHE A 297 23.49 0.45 -3.31
C PHE A 297 22.49 -0.53 -3.91
N HIS A 298 21.40 -0.03 -4.49
CA HIS A 298 20.42 -0.89 -5.15
C HIS A 298 19.97 -0.34 -6.50
N LEU A 299 19.59 -1.26 -7.38
CA LEU A 299 18.92 -1.00 -8.63
C LEU A 299 17.64 -1.82 -8.67
N THR A 300 16.52 -1.17 -8.90
CA THR A 300 15.21 -1.80 -8.94
C THR A 300 14.51 -1.46 -10.27
N TYR A 301 13.95 -2.46 -10.91
CA TYR A 301 13.00 -2.30 -12.00
C TYR A 301 11.63 -2.77 -11.54
N ALA A 302 10.60 -1.96 -11.75
CA ALA A 302 9.22 -2.32 -11.47
C ALA A 302 8.34 -2.01 -12.68
N SER A 303 7.28 -2.79 -12.85
CA SER A 303 6.33 -2.63 -13.97
C SER A 303 4.93 -2.99 -13.53
N SER A 304 3.95 -2.23 -13.97
CA SER A 304 2.52 -2.55 -13.87
C SER A 304 1.86 -2.55 -15.24
N ASN A 305 0.88 -3.40 -15.40
CA ASN A 305 0.01 -3.47 -16.57
C ASN A 305 -1.43 -3.64 -16.08
N GLN A 306 -2.28 -2.68 -16.40
CA GLN A 306 -3.68 -2.71 -16.07
C GLN A 306 -4.55 -2.85 -17.31
N SER A 307 -5.61 -3.64 -17.22
CA SER A 307 -6.61 -3.79 -18.25
C SER A 307 -8.01 -3.60 -17.67
N LEU A 308 -8.70 -2.60 -18.19
CA LEU A 308 -10.09 -2.28 -17.84
C LEU A 308 -10.99 -2.64 -19.02
N ASN A 309 -12.12 -3.28 -18.75
CA ASN A 309 -13.15 -3.49 -19.76
C ASN A 309 -13.97 -2.20 -19.88
N THR A 310 -13.98 -1.61 -21.07
CA THR A 310 -14.86 -0.47 -21.34
C THR A 310 -16.31 -0.94 -21.35
N ILE A 311 -17.18 -0.32 -20.56
CA ILE A 311 -18.61 -0.60 -20.56
C ILE A 311 -19.21 -0.02 -21.85
N GLU A 312 -19.77 -0.89 -22.69
CA GLU A 312 -20.42 -0.46 -23.93
C GLU A 312 -21.61 0.45 -23.63
N ASN A 313 -21.58 1.67 -24.18
CA ASN A 313 -22.68 2.61 -24.06
C ASN A 313 -23.78 2.24 -25.07
N THR A 314 -24.82 1.59 -24.58
CA THR A 314 -25.94 1.10 -25.39
C THR A 314 -27.00 2.16 -25.68
N ILE A 315 -26.83 3.42 -25.24
CA ILE A 315 -27.77 4.51 -25.44
C ILE A 315 -27.64 5.06 -26.87
N PRO A 316 -28.65 4.97 -27.72
CA PRO A 316 -28.59 5.53 -29.07
C PRO A 316 -28.58 7.06 -29.02
N PRO A 317 -27.73 7.74 -29.81
CA PRO A 317 -27.67 9.20 -29.84
C PRO A 317 -28.88 9.82 -30.56
N GLY A 318 -29.28 11.02 -30.11
CA GLY A 318 -30.26 11.87 -30.80
C GLY A 318 -31.73 11.46 -30.63
N ILE A 319 -32.06 10.63 -29.62
CA ILE A 319 -33.45 10.24 -29.33
C ILE A 319 -34.15 11.33 -28.51
N SER A 320 -33.54 11.78 -27.41
CA SER A 320 -34.03 12.90 -26.60
C SER A 320 -32.85 13.57 -25.87
N PRO A 321 -32.99 14.87 -25.48
CA PRO A 321 -31.94 15.56 -24.74
C PRO A 321 -31.57 14.83 -23.42
N GLU A 322 -32.54 14.24 -22.74
CA GLU A 322 -32.35 13.54 -21.48
C GLU A 322 -31.50 12.26 -21.68
N LEU A 323 -31.78 11.48 -22.75
CA LEU A 323 -31.00 10.30 -23.08
C LEU A 323 -29.60 10.67 -23.60
N ASP A 324 -29.46 11.75 -24.34
CA ASP A 324 -28.15 12.24 -24.78
C ASP A 324 -27.30 12.69 -23.59
N GLN A 325 -27.90 13.28 -22.55
CA GLN A 325 -27.20 13.63 -21.31
C GLN A 325 -26.75 12.39 -20.54
N LEU A 326 -27.59 11.36 -20.41
CA LEU A 326 -27.22 10.08 -19.79
C LEU A 326 -26.11 9.39 -20.59
N ARG A 327 -26.20 9.40 -21.92
CA ARG A 327 -25.16 8.89 -22.80
C ARG A 327 -23.81 9.56 -22.54
N PHE A 328 -23.80 10.91 -22.49
CA PHE A 328 -22.61 11.69 -22.19
C PHE A 328 -22.02 11.32 -20.82
N GLY A 329 -22.87 11.19 -19.77
CA GLY A 329 -22.43 10.77 -18.44
C GLY A 329 -21.81 9.38 -18.41
N VAL A 330 -22.34 8.42 -19.19
CA VAL A 330 -21.76 7.07 -19.34
C VAL A 330 -20.39 7.13 -20.05
N ASP A 331 -20.26 7.92 -21.12
CA ASP A 331 -19.01 8.06 -21.86
C ASP A 331 -17.95 8.76 -20.99
N GLU A 332 -18.34 9.78 -20.20
CA GLU A 332 -17.47 10.48 -19.28
C GLU A 332 -17.00 9.55 -18.14
N LEU A 333 -17.92 8.80 -17.54
CA LEU A 333 -17.57 7.83 -16.48
C LEU A 333 -16.61 6.74 -16.97
N ASN A 334 -16.79 6.22 -18.19
CA ASN A 334 -15.84 5.27 -18.77
C ASN A 334 -14.42 5.84 -18.95
N SER A 335 -14.29 7.15 -19.17
CA SER A 335 -12.99 7.81 -19.31
C SER A 335 -12.34 8.18 -17.98
N PHE A 336 -13.12 8.13 -16.90
CA PHE A 336 -12.69 8.56 -15.58
C PHE A 336 -11.84 7.51 -14.84
N PHE A 337 -12.06 6.21 -15.12
CA PHE A 337 -11.34 5.16 -14.39
C PHE A 337 -9.84 5.14 -14.75
N PRO A 338 -8.94 5.30 -13.76
CA PRO A 338 -7.50 5.35 -14.01
C PRO A 338 -6.99 4.01 -14.54
N ILE A 339 -6.00 4.07 -15.42
CA ILE A 339 -5.23 2.91 -15.86
C ILE A 339 -3.76 3.21 -15.65
N ASP A 340 -3.18 2.54 -14.66
CA ASP A 340 -1.85 2.84 -14.14
C ASP A 340 -0.79 1.86 -14.69
N ASP A 341 -0.54 1.99 -16.00
CA ASP A 341 0.56 1.30 -16.68
C ASP A 341 1.85 2.12 -16.51
N LEU A 342 2.79 1.64 -15.71
CA LEU A 342 4.05 2.35 -15.43
C LEU A 342 5.22 1.39 -15.38
N ASN A 343 6.34 1.78 -16.02
CA ASN A 343 7.63 1.18 -15.80
C ASN A 343 8.52 2.14 -14.99
N THR A 344 9.26 1.62 -14.02
CA THR A 344 10.14 2.44 -13.20
C THR A 344 11.51 1.80 -13.07
N TRP A 345 12.57 2.61 -13.26
CA TRP A 345 13.93 2.27 -12.90
C TRP A 345 14.36 3.14 -11.73
N THR A 346 14.66 2.52 -10.58
CA THR A 346 15.10 3.23 -9.38
C THR A 346 16.53 2.84 -9.04
N LEU A 347 17.40 3.84 -8.97
CA LEU A 347 18.76 3.72 -8.44
C LEU A 347 18.79 4.38 -7.06
N GLY A 348 19.20 3.63 -6.04
CA GLY A 348 19.23 4.12 -4.67
C GLY A 348 20.48 3.77 -3.91
N ALA A 349 20.68 4.51 -2.83
CA ALA A 349 21.69 4.26 -1.83
C ALA A 349 21.08 4.42 -0.43
N ARG A 350 21.37 3.48 0.46
CA ARG A 350 21.04 3.52 1.87
C ARG A 350 22.33 3.47 2.67
N TRP A 351 22.50 4.41 3.58
CA TRP A 351 23.60 4.45 4.53
C TRP A 351 23.07 4.25 5.95
N ASP A 352 23.46 3.14 6.57
CA ASP A 352 23.15 2.87 7.98
C ASP A 352 24.16 3.63 8.86
N VAL A 353 23.76 4.87 9.23
CA VAL A 353 24.61 5.81 10.01
C VAL A 353 24.85 5.29 11.42
N GLU A 354 23.79 4.72 12.01
CA GLU A 354 23.77 4.08 13.32
C GLU A 354 22.87 2.83 13.23
N THR A 355 22.90 1.99 14.24
CA THR A 355 22.12 0.74 14.27
C THR A 355 20.59 0.95 14.15
N ASN A 356 20.14 2.17 14.40
CA ASN A 356 18.73 2.55 14.39
C ASN A 356 18.45 3.81 13.56
N LEU A 357 19.43 4.28 12.77
CA LEU A 357 19.31 5.49 11.95
C LEU A 357 19.88 5.23 10.56
N ALA A 358 19.08 5.42 9.53
CA ALA A 358 19.49 5.31 8.15
C ALA A 358 19.18 6.59 7.35
N LEU A 359 20.08 6.94 6.43
CA LEU A 359 19.89 7.92 5.38
C LEU A 359 19.71 7.20 4.04
N LYS A 360 18.76 7.65 3.24
CA LYS A 360 18.50 7.09 1.91
C LYS A 360 18.41 8.18 0.86
N ALA A 361 18.85 7.87 -0.34
CA ALA A 361 18.72 8.71 -1.51
C ALA A 361 18.29 7.86 -2.70
N GLU A 362 17.33 8.32 -3.48
CA GLU A 362 16.84 7.64 -4.66
C GLU A 362 16.63 8.57 -5.84
N LEU A 363 16.81 7.98 -7.00
CA LEU A 363 16.55 8.57 -8.31
C LEU A 363 15.72 7.56 -9.09
N SER A 364 14.48 7.89 -9.41
CA SER A 364 13.56 7.03 -10.13
C SER A 364 13.20 7.63 -11.49
N PHE A 365 13.47 6.89 -12.56
CA PHE A 365 12.98 7.21 -13.89
C PHE A 365 11.62 6.55 -14.09
N LEU A 366 10.59 7.37 -14.29
CA LEU A 366 9.20 7.00 -14.48
C LEU A 366 8.89 7.01 -15.98
N ASP A 367 8.44 5.89 -16.54
CA ASP A 367 8.12 5.70 -17.95
C ASP A 367 6.68 5.17 -18.06
N GLY A 368 5.73 6.09 -18.12
CA GLY A 368 4.31 5.81 -18.27
C GLY A 368 3.89 5.69 -19.72
N LYS A 369 2.60 5.44 -19.95
CA LYS A 369 2.03 5.30 -21.29
C LYS A 369 1.14 6.50 -21.65
N GLU A 370 1.34 7.05 -22.84
CA GLU A 370 0.48 8.10 -23.39
C GLU A 370 -0.99 7.66 -23.40
N GLY A 371 -1.88 8.55 -22.99
CA GLY A 371 -3.31 8.28 -22.87
C GLY A 371 -3.72 7.44 -21.65
N LYS A 372 -2.78 7.18 -20.72
CA LYS A 372 -3.01 6.54 -19.42
C LYS A 372 -2.72 7.53 -18.29
N THR A 373 -3.21 7.23 -17.10
CA THR A 373 -2.84 7.95 -15.88
C THR A 373 -1.41 7.64 -15.47
N SER A 374 -1.03 6.36 -15.47
CA SER A 374 0.32 5.89 -15.12
C SER A 374 0.78 6.37 -13.74
N PHE A 375 -0.15 6.42 -12.77
CA PHE A 375 0.04 6.96 -11.41
C PHE A 375 0.36 8.47 -11.37
N PHE A 376 0.19 9.20 -12.47
CA PHE A 376 0.33 10.65 -12.49
C PHE A 376 -1.03 11.34 -12.39
N ASP A 377 -1.11 12.39 -11.58
CA ASP A 377 -2.19 13.38 -11.65
C ASP A 377 -1.78 14.43 -12.67
N VAL A 378 -2.37 14.37 -13.85
CA VAL A 378 -1.96 15.12 -15.03
C VAL A 378 -2.66 16.47 -15.06
N GLU A 379 -1.90 17.57 -15.01
CA GLU A 379 -2.41 18.93 -15.08
C GLU A 379 -2.39 19.50 -16.51
N ASP A 380 -1.43 19.06 -17.36
CA ASP A 380 -1.29 19.45 -18.76
C ASP A 380 -1.26 18.23 -19.66
N GLU A 381 -2.25 18.09 -20.55
CA GLU A 381 -2.39 16.97 -21.49
C GLU A 381 -1.21 16.85 -22.49
N SER A 382 -0.34 17.84 -22.58
CA SER A 382 0.90 17.75 -23.36
C SER A 382 2.00 16.95 -22.65
N PHE A 383 1.77 16.45 -21.44
CA PHE A 383 2.68 15.62 -20.70
C PHE A 383 2.78 14.22 -21.31
N ASP A 384 3.99 13.76 -21.58
CA ASP A 384 4.30 12.48 -22.24
C ASP A 384 4.37 11.28 -21.28
N ARG A 385 4.02 11.47 -20.01
CA ARG A 385 4.06 10.47 -18.92
C ARG A 385 5.48 10.02 -18.54
N ASN A 386 6.50 10.85 -18.82
CA ASN A 386 7.88 10.59 -18.43
C ASN A 386 8.37 11.64 -17.46
N ALA A 387 8.96 11.21 -16.35
CA ALA A 387 9.52 12.10 -15.34
C ALA A 387 10.62 11.43 -14.53
N MET A 388 11.43 12.26 -13.86
CA MET A 388 12.41 11.82 -12.87
C MET A 388 11.93 12.24 -11.47
N LEU A 389 11.80 11.26 -10.57
CA LEU A 389 11.54 11.52 -9.14
C LEU A 389 12.86 11.47 -8.36
N TYR A 390 13.09 12.49 -7.57
CA TYR A 390 14.26 12.64 -6.69
C TYR A 390 13.80 12.59 -5.24
N GLN A 391 14.37 11.71 -4.43
CA GLN A 391 13.98 11.57 -3.03
C GLN A 391 15.19 11.41 -2.11
N LEU A 392 15.03 11.97 -0.89
CA LEU A 392 15.93 11.79 0.23
C LEU A 392 15.11 11.43 1.47
N ALA A 393 15.57 10.49 2.27
CA ALA A 393 14.91 10.10 3.50
C ALA A 393 15.88 9.97 4.67
N LEU A 394 15.39 10.36 5.86
CA LEU A 394 15.94 10.04 7.15
C LEU A 394 14.98 9.07 7.85
N GLU A 395 15.46 7.88 8.18
CA GLU A 395 14.69 6.80 8.81
C GLU A 395 15.24 6.51 10.19
N TRP A 396 14.39 6.49 11.21
CA TRP A 396 14.79 6.25 12.59
C TRP A 396 13.83 5.29 13.27
N VAL A 397 14.39 4.29 13.99
CA VAL A 397 13.63 3.36 14.85
C VAL A 397 14.12 3.48 16.30
N PHE A 398 13.25 3.31 17.28
CA PHE A 398 13.58 3.48 18.70
C PHE A 398 12.76 2.57 19.61
#